data_123da2f75af2e23950cdc934f381312b
#
_entry.id   123da2f75af2e23950cdc934f381312b
#
_cell.length_a   1.000
_cell.length_b   1.000
_cell.length_c   1.000
_cell.angle_alpha   90.00
_cell.angle_beta   90.00
_cell.angle_gamma   90.00
#
_symmetry.space_group_name_H-M   'P 1'
#
loop_
_entity.id
_entity.type
_entity.pdbx_description
1 polymer ?
#
loop_
_entity_poly.entity_id
_entity_poly.type
_entity_poly.pdbx_seq_one_letter_code
_entity_poly.pdbx_strand_id
1 'polypeptide(L)'
;MAGDVADLFFMLEDFGETHKIEGKPVDIVVDNDELVKLKTGQIVGTSEADLLFYARTGDLPERKAPGSFLNYDRRECIIIDWVENAGVSCILLHQNRTV
;
A
#
# COMPACT_ATOMS: atom_id res chain seq x y z
N MET A 1 -9.15 1.56 17.74
CA MET A 1 -8.99 1.05 17.08
C MET A 1 -7.87 0.49 16.85
N ALA A 2 -7.99 -0.34 16.69
CA ALA A 2 -6.95 -0.75 16.75
C ALA A 2 -6.09 -0.66 15.73
N GLY A 3 -6.22 -0.34 14.85
CA GLY A 3 -5.34 -0.04 13.93
C GLY A 3 -4.04 0.18 14.47
N ASP A 4 -3.74 -0.46 15.40
CA ASP A 4 -2.56 -0.16 16.08
C ASP A 4 -1.37 -0.31 15.22
N VAL A 5 -0.58 0.74 15.19
CA VAL A 5 0.68 0.73 14.48
C VAL A 5 1.56 -0.39 14.98
N ALA A 6 1.52 -0.65 16.28
CA ALA A 6 2.30 -1.73 16.85
C ALA A 6 1.93 -3.08 16.26
N ASP A 7 0.64 -3.31 16.06
CA ASP A 7 0.20 -4.56 15.44
C ASP A 7 0.65 -4.66 14.00
N LEU A 8 0.65 -3.55 13.28
CA LEU A 8 1.10 -3.55 11.89
C LEU A 8 2.59 -3.85 11.79
N PHE A 9 3.40 -3.29 12.68
CA PHE A 9 4.82 -3.62 12.70
C PHE A 9 5.04 -5.10 13.00
N PHE A 10 4.27 -5.63 13.92
CA PHE A 10 4.38 -7.04 14.25
C PHE A 10 4.01 -7.92 13.07
N MET A 11 2.93 -7.56 12.37
CA MET A 11 2.52 -8.31 11.20
C MET A 11 3.55 -8.24 10.08
N LEU A 12 4.22 -7.10 9.93
CA LEU A 12 5.25 -6.97 8.91
C LEU A 12 6.43 -7.91 9.17
N GLU A 13 6.75 -8.15 10.43
CA GLU A 13 7.83 -9.07 10.77
C GLU A 13 7.44 -10.52 10.59
N ASP A 14 6.20 -10.88 10.95
CA ASP A 14 5.78 -12.27 10.96
C ASP A 14 5.08 -12.69 9.68
N PHE A 15 4.34 -11.79 9.06
CA PHE A 15 3.48 -12.14 7.94
C PHE A 15 3.76 -11.31 6.70
N GLY A 16 4.77 -10.48 6.75
CA GLY A 16 5.10 -9.65 5.61
C GLY A 16 5.63 -10.46 4.45
N GLU A 17 5.38 -9.98 3.25
CA GLU A 17 5.93 -10.54 2.04
C GLU A 17 6.88 -9.51 1.44
N THR A 18 7.94 -9.98 0.80
CA THR A 18 8.89 -9.06 0.18
C THR A 18 8.48 -8.82 -1.27
N HIS A 19 8.31 -7.56 -1.60
CA HIS A 19 8.02 -7.15 -2.98
C HIS A 19 8.97 -6.03 -3.36
N LYS A 20 9.16 -5.84 -4.65
CA LYS A 20 10.04 -4.77 -5.11
C LYS A 20 9.25 -3.51 -5.33
N ILE A 21 9.59 -2.48 -4.59
CA ILE A 21 8.98 -1.16 -4.71
C ILE A 21 10.03 -0.23 -5.29
N GLU A 22 9.82 0.26 -6.50
CA GLU A 22 10.79 1.09 -7.21
C GLU A 22 12.15 0.38 -7.33
N GLY A 23 12.08 -0.95 -7.53
CA GLY A 23 13.28 -1.74 -7.71
C GLY A 23 13.98 -2.15 -6.43
N LYS A 24 13.46 -1.76 -5.28
CA LYS A 24 14.08 -2.05 -3.98
C LYS A 24 13.23 -3.04 -3.22
N PRO A 25 13.81 -4.10 -2.64
CA PRO A 25 13.00 -5.06 -1.87
C PRO A 25 12.48 -4.40 -0.60
N VAL A 26 11.18 -4.54 -0.38
CA VAL A 26 10.49 -3.97 0.77
C VAL A 26 9.52 -5.01 1.31
N ASP A 27 9.50 -5.18 2.62
CA ASP A 27 8.55 -6.08 3.26
C ASP A 27 7.22 -5.36 3.40
N ILE A 28 6.16 -6.00 2.93
CA ILE A 28 4.83 -5.40 2.98
C ILE A 28 3.82 -6.43 3.47
N VAL A 29 2.67 -5.94 3.92
CA VAL A 29 1.51 -6.77 4.24
C VAL A 29 0.38 -6.35 3.32
N VAL A 30 -0.09 -7.26 2.47
CA VAL A 30 -1.21 -6.98 1.59
C VAL A 30 -2.50 -7.28 2.34
N ASP A 31 -3.44 -6.33 2.32
CA ASP A 31 -4.69 -6.47 3.04
C ASP A 31 -5.86 -6.16 2.13
N ASN A 32 -6.30 -7.18 1.40
CA ASN A 32 -7.44 -7.02 0.48
C ASN A 32 -8.76 -6.89 1.22
N ASP A 33 -8.85 -7.41 2.43
CA ASP A 33 -10.07 -7.27 3.21
C ASP A 33 -10.32 -5.81 3.57
N GLU A 34 -9.27 -5.11 3.96
CA GLU A 34 -9.40 -3.70 4.26
C GLU A 34 -9.76 -2.92 3.00
N LEU A 35 -9.22 -3.31 1.86
CA LEU A 35 -9.55 -2.67 0.60
C LEU A 35 -11.03 -2.81 0.29
N VAL A 36 -11.60 -3.99 0.49
CA VAL A 36 -13.02 -4.23 0.28
C VAL A 36 -13.85 -3.35 1.20
N LYS A 37 -13.44 -3.21 2.45
CA LYS A 37 -14.15 -2.36 3.41
C LYS A 37 -14.16 -0.90 2.95
N LEU A 38 -13.03 -0.41 2.47
CA LEU A 38 -12.95 0.97 2.01
C LEU A 38 -13.84 1.19 0.81
N LYS A 39 -13.87 0.25 -0.13
CA LYS A 39 -14.74 0.38 -1.30
C LYS A 39 -16.21 0.35 -0.90
N THR A 40 -16.56 -0.54 0.02
CA THR A 40 -17.94 -0.64 0.49
C THR A 40 -18.34 0.62 1.23
N GLY A 41 -17.41 1.27 1.90
CA GLY A 41 -17.66 2.52 2.60
C GLY A 41 -17.82 3.71 1.69
N GLN A 42 -17.68 3.52 0.38
CA GLN A 42 -17.89 4.58 -0.61
C GLN A 42 -16.94 5.76 -0.43
N ILE A 43 -15.72 5.47 -0.04
CA ILE A 43 -14.73 6.53 0.05
C ILE A 43 -14.29 6.89 -1.37
N VAL A 44 -14.34 8.18 -1.66
CA VAL A 44 -14.06 8.68 -3.00
C VAL A 44 -12.65 8.27 -3.42
N GLY A 45 -12.54 7.72 -4.63
CA GLY A 45 -11.25 7.35 -5.19
C GLY A 45 -10.81 5.94 -4.91
N THR A 46 -11.34 5.30 -3.88
CA THR A 46 -10.89 3.95 -3.54
C THR A 46 -11.49 2.89 -4.45
N SER A 47 -12.56 3.22 -5.17
CA SER A 47 -13.22 2.26 -6.04
C SER A 47 -12.31 1.76 -7.17
N GLU A 48 -11.28 2.51 -7.52
CA GLU A 48 -10.36 2.12 -8.57
C GLU A 48 -9.16 1.35 -8.05
N ALA A 49 -8.99 1.25 -6.75
CA ALA A 49 -7.83 0.58 -6.19
C ALA A 49 -7.96 -0.93 -6.33
N ASP A 50 -6.85 -1.56 -6.72
CA ASP A 50 -6.78 -3.01 -6.87
C ASP A 50 -5.96 -3.66 -5.77
N LEU A 51 -5.18 -2.86 -5.06
CA LEU A 51 -4.22 -3.37 -4.10
C LEU A 51 -4.09 -2.39 -2.95
N LEU A 52 -4.12 -2.93 -1.74
CA LEU A 52 -3.84 -2.15 -0.54
C LEU A 52 -2.76 -2.88 0.23
N PHE A 53 -1.71 -2.18 0.60
CA PHE A 53 -0.67 -2.79 1.42
C PHE A 53 -0.14 -1.81 2.45
N TYR A 54 0.47 -2.38 3.49
CA TYR A 54 1.15 -1.64 4.53
C TYR A 54 2.64 -1.93 4.45
N ALA A 55 3.45 -0.93 4.70
CA ALA A 55 4.90 -1.08 4.75
C ALA A 55 5.48 -0.08 5.73
N ARG A 56 6.70 -0.34 6.19
CA ARG A 56 7.39 0.64 7.03
C ARG A 56 7.77 1.83 6.17
N THR A 57 7.41 3.01 6.64
CA THR A 57 7.69 4.23 5.90
C THR A 57 9.18 4.38 5.57
N GLY A 58 10.04 3.97 6.50
CA GLY A 58 11.48 4.09 6.29
C GLY A 58 12.04 3.18 5.21
N ASP A 59 11.31 2.15 4.83
CA ASP A 59 11.74 1.23 3.78
C ASP A 59 11.27 1.65 2.40
N LEU A 60 10.38 2.62 2.35
CA LEU A 60 9.77 3.07 1.10
C LEU A 60 10.52 4.25 0.52
N PRO A 61 10.37 4.51 -0.79
CA PRO A 61 10.89 5.74 -1.36
C PRO A 61 10.11 6.94 -0.79
N GLU A 62 10.56 8.12 -1.15
CA GLU A 62 9.88 9.32 -0.72
C GLU A 62 8.42 9.29 -1.15
N ARG A 63 7.53 9.75 -0.28
CA ARG A 63 6.10 9.71 -0.54
C ARG A 63 5.76 10.46 -1.81
N LYS A 64 4.91 9.84 -2.62
CA LYS A 64 4.45 10.43 -3.87
C LYS A 64 2.98 10.81 -3.76
N ALA A 65 2.59 11.83 -4.50
CA ALA A 65 1.21 12.29 -4.49
C ALA A 65 0.28 11.30 -5.20
N PRO A 66 -0.99 11.25 -4.83
CA PRO A 66 -1.97 10.47 -5.58
C PRO A 66 -1.96 10.85 -7.05
N GLY A 67 -2.11 9.86 -7.92
CA GLY A 67 -2.04 10.05 -9.36
C GLY A 67 -0.65 9.83 -9.92
N SER A 68 0.37 9.75 -9.08
CA SER A 68 1.72 9.45 -9.51
C SER A 68 1.89 7.96 -9.75
N PHE A 69 2.97 7.61 -10.43
CA PHE A 69 3.25 6.20 -10.69
C PHE A 69 4.19 5.63 -9.65
N LEU A 70 3.99 4.36 -9.33
CA LEU A 70 4.86 3.61 -8.45
C LEU A 70 5.15 2.27 -9.09
N ASN A 71 6.41 1.89 -9.14
CA ASN A 71 6.78 0.58 -9.69
C ASN A 71 6.63 -0.47 -8.57
N TYR A 72 5.74 -1.42 -8.79
CA TYR A 72 5.45 -2.49 -7.84
C TYR A 72 5.71 -3.81 -8.54
N ASP A 73 6.73 -4.53 -8.10
CA ASP A 73 7.12 -5.82 -8.70
C ASP A 73 7.30 -5.69 -10.22
N ARG A 74 7.96 -4.63 -10.66
CA ARG A 74 8.23 -4.36 -12.07
C ARG A 74 6.99 -3.98 -12.86
N ARG A 75 5.89 -3.65 -12.17
CA ARG A 75 4.68 -3.18 -12.83
C ARG A 75 4.48 -1.72 -12.45
N GLU A 76 4.12 -0.92 -13.44
CA GLU A 76 3.83 0.47 -13.16
C GLU A 76 2.40 0.58 -12.67
N CYS A 77 2.23 1.07 -11.46
CA CYS A 77 0.91 1.23 -10.85
C CYS A 77 0.65 2.70 -10.58
N ILE A 78 -0.63 3.06 -10.51
CA ILE A 78 -1.02 4.43 -10.18
C ILE A 78 -1.35 4.47 -8.70
N ILE A 79 -0.80 5.46 -8.01
CA ILE A 79 -1.07 5.65 -6.59
C ILE A 79 -2.45 6.27 -6.45
N ILE A 80 -3.35 5.56 -5.80
CA ILE A 80 -4.67 6.09 -5.49
C ILE A 80 -4.59 6.90 -4.21
N ASP A 81 -3.88 6.38 -3.21
CA ASP A 81 -3.69 7.10 -1.96
C ASP A 81 -2.45 6.57 -1.26
N TRP A 82 -1.87 7.40 -0.42
CA TRP A 82 -0.66 7.05 0.33
C TRP A 82 -0.75 7.78 1.66
N VAL A 83 -1.09 7.05 2.72
CA VAL A 83 -1.29 7.63 4.04
C VAL A 83 -0.19 7.12 4.97
N GLU A 84 0.47 8.03 5.66
CA GLU A 84 1.50 7.70 6.62
C GLU A 84 0.99 7.93 8.03
N ASN A 85 1.29 7.01 8.92
CA ASN A 85 0.89 7.14 10.31
C ASN A 85 1.91 6.41 11.19
N ALA A 86 2.62 7.17 11.99
CA ALA A 86 3.54 6.65 13.01
C ALA A 86 4.54 5.63 12.45
N GLY A 87 5.12 5.92 11.30
CA GLY A 87 6.17 5.08 10.74
C GLY A 87 5.67 3.96 9.85
N VAL A 88 4.37 3.84 9.65
CA VAL A 88 3.79 2.85 8.75
C VAL A 88 3.01 3.58 7.67
N SER A 89 3.17 3.15 6.45
CA SER A 89 2.44 3.70 5.30
C SER A 89 1.41 2.71 4.82
N CYS A 90 0.23 3.21 4.49
CA CYS A 90 -0.82 2.45 3.84
C CYS A 90 -0.95 2.99 2.43
N ILE A 91 -0.71 2.14 1.45
CA ILE A 91 -0.69 2.57 0.05
C ILE A 91 -1.74 1.81 -0.73
N LEU A 92 -2.57 2.58 -1.46
CA LEU A 92 -3.58 2.02 -2.34
C LEU A 92 -3.11 2.23 -3.77
N LEU A 93 -3.08 1.16 -4.55
CA LEU A 93 -2.61 1.21 -5.93
C LEU A 93 -3.66 0.69 -6.90
N HIS A 94 -3.62 1.24 -8.08
CA HIS A 94 -4.38 0.73 -9.21
C HIS A 94 -3.37 0.20 -10.23
N GLN A 95 -3.49 -1.08 -10.56
CA GLN A 95 -2.57 -1.67 -11.52
C GLN A 95 -2.93 -1.21 -12.91
N ASN A 96 -1.96 -0.64 -13.59
CA ASN A 96 -2.18 -0.17 -14.95
C ASN A 96 -2.04 -1.37 -15.87
N ARG A 97 -3.17 -1.91 -16.29
CA ARG A 97 -3.14 -3.05 -17.19
C ARG A 97 -3.23 -2.55 -18.61
N THR A 98 -2.13 -2.06 -19.08
CA THR A 98 -2.10 -1.68 -20.48
C THR A 98 -1.97 -2.94 -21.28
N VAL A 99 -2.82 -3.10 -22.15
CA VAL A 99 -2.77 -4.26 -23.03
C VAL A 99 -2.06 -3.89 -24.29
#